data_029d773cd6fa0bbff9fe35f41a7a5aba
#
_entry.id   029d773cd6fa0bbff9fe35f41a7a5aba
#
_cell.length_a   1.000
_cell.length_b   1.000
_cell.length_c   1.000
_cell.angle_alpha   90.00
_cell.angle_beta   90.00
_cell.angle_gamma   90.00
#
_symmetry.space_group_name_H-M   'P 1'
#
loop_
_entity.id
_entity.type
_entity.pdbx_description
1 polymer ?
#
loop_
_entity_poly.entity_id
_entity_poly.type
_entity_poly.pdbx_seq_one_letter_code
_entity_poly.pdbx_strand_id
1 'polypeptide(L)'
;MGELGYPTTKEEMEQRFSKIHLNPLYNTQVAENDGVIVGMIGMTLGFHYEKNGNYVRIVALVVGSEYRRQGIGAALILAAEEWAKERGANRLVLNSGNRNERNEAHNFYTNRGFEGKATGFYKQLS
;
A
#
# COMPACT_ATOMS: atom_id res chain seq x y z
N MET A 1 -14.09 8.66 -3.13
CA MET A 1 -13.16 7.53 -3.09
C MET A 1 -13.20 6.62 -4.32
N GLY A 2 -14.26 6.68 -5.11
CA GLY A 2 -14.32 5.93 -6.37
C GLY A 2 -13.17 6.25 -7.30
N GLU A 3 -12.71 7.49 -7.31
CA GLU A 3 -11.57 7.92 -8.12
C GLU A 3 -10.28 7.22 -7.76
N LEU A 4 -10.17 6.73 -6.52
CA LEU A 4 -9.00 6.00 -6.05
C LEU A 4 -9.12 4.48 -6.28
N GLY A 5 -10.14 4.05 -7.01
CA GLY A 5 -10.28 2.66 -7.40
C GLY A 5 -11.04 1.77 -6.44
N TYR A 6 -11.59 2.33 -5.37
CA TYR A 6 -12.35 1.58 -4.37
C TYR A 6 -13.81 2.04 -4.35
N PRO A 7 -14.75 1.27 -4.94
CA PRO A 7 -16.16 1.62 -4.87
C PRO A 7 -16.67 1.44 -3.44
N THR A 8 -16.92 2.56 -2.78
CA THR A 8 -17.37 2.53 -1.39
C THR A 8 -18.09 3.83 -1.06
N THR A 9 -18.92 3.80 -0.02
CA THR A 9 -19.58 5.00 0.46
C THR A 9 -18.68 5.73 1.45
N LYS A 10 -18.98 7.01 1.68
CA LYS A 10 -18.26 7.80 2.67
C LYS A 10 -18.38 7.18 4.06
N GLU A 11 -19.56 6.72 4.42
CA GLU A 11 -19.80 6.10 5.72
C GLU A 11 -19.00 4.82 5.91
N GLU A 12 -18.90 3.99 4.87
CA GLU A 12 -18.11 2.77 4.92
C GLU A 12 -16.62 3.09 5.10
N MET A 13 -16.13 4.11 4.41
CA MET A 13 -14.73 4.54 4.54
C MET A 13 -14.45 5.06 5.93
N GLU A 14 -15.35 5.85 6.50
CA GLU A 14 -15.20 6.37 7.86
C GLU A 14 -15.15 5.25 8.89
N GLN A 15 -15.99 4.24 8.73
CA GLN A 15 -16.00 3.08 9.62
C GLN A 15 -14.70 2.30 9.55
N ARG A 16 -14.20 2.05 8.34
CA ARG A 16 -12.93 1.36 8.15
C ARG A 16 -11.77 2.14 8.72
N PHE A 17 -11.74 3.43 8.42
CA PHE A 17 -10.63 4.29 8.81
C PHE A 17 -10.58 4.49 10.32
N SER A 18 -11.73 4.53 11.00
CA SER A 18 -11.75 4.68 12.44
C SER A 18 -11.07 3.52 13.16
N LYS A 19 -11.13 2.32 12.58
CA LYS A 19 -10.44 1.16 13.16
C LYS A 19 -8.94 1.18 12.90
N ILE A 20 -8.53 1.66 11.74
CA ILE A 20 -7.13 1.70 11.31
C ILE A 20 -6.39 2.85 11.96
N HIS A 21 -7.02 4.01 12.02
CA HIS A 21 -6.41 5.26 12.47
C HIS A 21 -5.81 5.20 13.87
N LEU A 22 -6.48 4.49 14.78
CA LEU A 22 -6.04 4.39 16.18
C LEU A 22 -5.08 3.23 16.44
N ASN A 23 -4.84 2.39 15.44
CA ASN A 23 -3.98 1.23 15.61
C ASN A 23 -2.54 1.59 15.29
N PRO A 24 -1.60 1.50 16.26
CA PRO A 24 -0.21 1.90 16.04
C PRO A 24 0.54 1.02 15.04
N LEU A 25 0.00 -0.15 14.69
CA LEU A 25 0.60 -1.03 13.70
C LEU A 25 0.25 -0.63 12.26
N TYR A 26 -0.67 0.32 12.09
CA TYR A 26 -1.08 0.81 10.79
C TYR A 26 -0.56 2.22 10.55
N ASN A 27 -0.30 2.53 9.29
CA ASN A 27 0.03 3.89 8.88
C ASN A 27 -0.60 4.16 7.52
N THR A 28 -1.27 5.29 7.39
CA THR A 28 -1.85 5.70 6.11
C THR A 28 -1.29 7.07 5.76
N GLN A 29 -0.78 7.22 4.56
CA GLN A 29 -0.28 8.48 4.07
C GLN A 29 -0.96 8.83 2.76
N VAL A 30 -1.15 10.12 2.52
CA VAL A 30 -1.85 10.61 1.33
C VAL A 30 -0.96 11.60 0.60
N ALA A 31 -1.16 11.69 -0.71
CA ALA A 31 -0.58 12.73 -1.54
C ALA A 31 -1.67 13.72 -1.88
N GLU A 32 -1.39 15.00 -1.68
CA GLU A 32 -2.32 16.07 -2.01
C GLU A 32 -1.77 16.95 -3.12
N ASN A 33 -2.67 17.42 -3.95
CA ASN A 33 -2.36 18.41 -4.98
C ASN A 33 -3.45 19.47 -4.94
N ASP A 34 -3.08 20.70 -4.57
CA ASP A 34 -4.01 21.83 -4.46
C ASP A 34 -5.24 21.52 -3.59
N GLY A 35 -5.01 20.86 -2.46
CA GLY A 35 -6.07 20.52 -1.51
C GLY A 35 -6.89 19.29 -1.88
N VAL A 36 -6.54 18.63 -2.97
CA VAL A 36 -7.23 17.40 -3.42
C VAL A 36 -6.34 16.19 -3.17
N ILE A 37 -6.91 15.14 -2.57
CA ILE A 37 -6.18 13.90 -2.37
C ILE A 37 -6.08 13.18 -3.71
N VAL A 38 -4.86 12.97 -4.18
CA VAL A 38 -4.60 12.36 -5.50
C VAL A 38 -3.98 10.98 -5.40
N GLY A 39 -3.61 10.55 -4.20
CA GLY A 39 -3.09 9.21 -3.98
C GLY A 39 -3.04 8.86 -2.51
N MET A 40 -2.92 7.58 -2.21
CA MET A 40 -2.78 7.10 -0.84
C MET A 40 -1.99 5.82 -0.79
N ILE A 41 -1.34 5.58 0.35
CA ILE A 41 -0.72 4.31 0.66
C ILE A 41 -1.10 3.91 2.08
N GLY A 42 -1.54 2.67 2.24
CA GLY A 42 -1.86 2.09 3.54
C GLY A 42 -0.90 0.96 3.85
N MET A 43 -0.41 0.92 5.08
CA MET A 43 0.64 0.00 5.48
C MET A 43 0.34 -0.59 6.85
N THR A 44 0.90 -1.77 7.11
CA THR A 44 0.84 -2.38 8.43
C THR A 44 2.19 -2.98 8.79
N LEU A 45 2.55 -2.88 10.07
CA LEU A 45 3.77 -3.46 10.60
C LEU A 45 3.50 -4.91 11.00
N GLY A 46 4.39 -5.82 10.61
CA GLY A 46 4.27 -7.23 10.94
C GLY A 46 5.55 -7.78 11.57
N PHE A 47 5.42 -8.92 12.19
CA PHE A 47 6.52 -9.60 12.87
C PHE A 47 6.70 -10.99 12.27
N HIS A 48 7.94 -11.42 12.13
CA HIS A 48 8.25 -12.74 11.61
C HIS A 48 8.11 -13.80 12.70
N TYR A 49 7.61 -14.98 12.33
CA TYR A 49 7.63 -16.14 13.22
C TYR A 49 8.97 -16.85 13.20
N GLU A 50 9.61 -16.87 12.02
CA GLU A 50 10.78 -17.71 11.78
C GLU A 50 12.11 -17.01 11.96
N LYS A 51 12.11 -15.72 12.25
CA LYS A 51 13.35 -14.95 12.41
C LYS A 51 13.09 -13.65 13.14
N ASN A 52 14.16 -13.02 13.59
CA ASN A 52 14.09 -11.71 14.23
C ASN A 52 13.82 -10.64 13.17
N GLY A 53 13.27 -9.52 13.62
CA GLY A 53 13.02 -8.38 12.76
C GLY A 53 11.55 -8.21 12.43
N ASN A 54 11.28 -7.10 11.79
CA ASN A 54 9.92 -6.69 11.41
C ASN A 54 9.87 -6.48 9.91
N TYR A 55 8.67 -6.50 9.38
CA TYR A 55 8.45 -6.09 8.01
C TYR A 55 7.27 -5.14 7.95
N VAL A 56 7.20 -4.35 6.89
CA VAL A 56 6.04 -3.51 6.60
C VAL A 56 5.36 -4.06 5.35
N ARG A 57 4.06 -4.26 5.45
CA ARG A 57 3.25 -4.69 4.30
C ARG A 57 2.46 -3.51 3.77
N ILE A 58 2.61 -3.25 2.47
CA ILE A 58 1.75 -2.30 1.79
C ILE A 58 0.45 -3.02 1.46
N VAL A 59 -0.64 -2.58 2.09
CA VAL A 59 -1.95 -3.21 1.90
C VAL A 59 -2.82 -2.46 0.91
N ALA A 60 -2.49 -1.21 0.62
CA ALA A 60 -3.20 -0.41 -0.36
C ALA A 60 -2.26 0.62 -0.95
N LEU A 61 -2.27 0.76 -2.26
CA LEU A 61 -1.53 1.81 -2.96
C LEU A 61 -2.38 2.23 -4.15
N VAL A 62 -2.86 3.46 -4.11
CA VAL A 62 -3.78 3.96 -5.13
C VAL A 62 -3.35 5.36 -5.54
N VAL A 63 -3.35 5.62 -6.84
CA VAL A 63 -3.13 6.95 -7.41
C VAL A 63 -4.31 7.24 -8.33
N GLY A 64 -4.88 8.43 -8.21
CA GLY A 64 -6.00 8.84 -9.06
C GLY A 64 -5.63 8.72 -10.54
N SER A 65 -6.58 8.26 -11.38
CA SER A 65 -6.30 7.95 -12.78
C SER A 65 -5.75 9.15 -13.57
N GLU A 66 -6.15 10.37 -13.18
CA GLU A 66 -5.68 11.59 -13.85
C GLU A 66 -4.28 12.00 -13.43
N TYR A 67 -3.74 11.37 -12.38
CA TYR A 67 -2.46 11.77 -11.79
C TYR A 67 -1.40 10.70 -11.91
N ARG A 68 -1.66 9.66 -12.68
CA ARG A 68 -0.69 8.59 -12.91
C ARG A 68 0.48 9.10 -13.74
N ARG A 69 1.64 8.44 -13.57
CA ARG A 69 2.89 8.78 -14.27
C ARG A 69 3.45 10.15 -13.93
N GLN A 70 3.09 10.69 -12.77
CA GLN A 70 3.62 11.97 -12.28
C GLN A 70 4.55 11.79 -11.06
N GLY A 71 4.96 10.55 -10.78
CA GLY A 71 5.86 10.29 -9.68
C GLY A 71 5.18 10.17 -8.31
N ILE A 72 3.86 10.25 -8.25
CA ILE A 72 3.12 10.18 -6.98
C ILE A 72 3.28 8.79 -6.34
N GLY A 73 3.13 7.73 -7.13
CA GLY A 73 3.32 6.37 -6.63
C GLY A 73 4.71 6.15 -6.07
N ALA A 74 5.73 6.64 -6.77
CA ALA A 74 7.11 6.53 -6.32
C ALA A 74 7.32 7.29 -5.00
N ALA A 75 6.74 8.46 -4.86
CA ALA A 75 6.84 9.26 -3.63
C ALA A 75 6.16 8.52 -2.46
N LEU A 76 5.02 7.88 -2.70
CA LEU A 76 4.32 7.12 -1.68
C LEU A 76 5.14 5.89 -1.25
N ILE A 77 5.81 5.21 -2.18
CA ILE A 77 6.70 4.08 -1.86
C ILE A 77 7.88 4.56 -1.00
N LEU A 78 8.46 5.72 -1.33
CA LEU A 78 9.54 6.28 -0.52
C LEU A 78 9.07 6.60 0.91
N ALA A 79 7.86 7.11 1.06
CA ALA A 79 7.29 7.36 2.38
C ALA A 79 7.12 6.06 3.16
N ALA A 80 6.73 4.98 2.49
CA ALA A 80 6.61 3.66 3.11
C ALA A 80 7.97 3.15 3.56
N GLU A 81 9.01 3.32 2.75
CA GLU A 81 10.37 2.92 3.11
C GLU A 81 10.87 3.67 4.33
N GLU A 82 10.59 4.96 4.40
CA GLU A 82 11.00 5.78 5.55
C GLU A 82 10.30 5.34 6.84
N TRP A 83 8.99 5.11 6.76
CA TRP A 83 8.25 4.63 7.91
C TRP A 83 8.74 3.26 8.37
N ALA A 84 9.02 2.36 7.42
CA ALA A 84 9.55 1.04 7.73
C ALA A 84 10.88 1.15 8.49
N LYS A 85 11.78 2.00 8.01
CA LYS A 85 13.07 2.21 8.67
C LYS A 85 12.91 2.78 10.07
N GLU A 86 12.00 3.72 10.26
CA GLU A 86 11.72 4.30 11.58
C GLU A 86 11.21 3.26 12.56
N ARG A 87 10.49 2.26 12.07
CA ARG A 87 9.94 1.18 12.90
C ARG A 87 10.90 0.00 13.06
N GLY A 88 12.11 0.11 12.51
CA GLY A 88 13.10 -0.97 12.60
C GLY A 88 12.81 -2.14 11.67
N ALA A 89 11.95 -1.95 10.67
CA ALA A 89 11.65 -3.00 9.71
C ALA A 89 12.79 -3.15 8.70
N ASN A 90 13.05 -4.37 8.31
CA ASN A 90 14.12 -4.67 7.36
C ASN A 90 13.59 -5.13 6.00
N ARG A 91 12.28 -5.14 5.82
CA ARG A 91 11.65 -5.61 4.58
C ARG A 91 10.36 -4.86 4.34
N LEU A 92 10.10 -4.60 3.07
CA LEU A 92 8.85 -4.02 2.59
C LEU A 92 8.22 -5.03 1.65
N VAL A 93 6.97 -5.42 1.91
CA VAL A 93 6.29 -6.44 1.11
C VAL A 93 4.95 -5.94 0.59
N LEU A 94 4.53 -6.49 -0.54
CA LEU A 94 3.21 -6.25 -1.08
C LEU A 94 2.79 -7.43 -1.94
N ASN A 95 1.49 -7.55 -2.19
CA ASN A 95 0.96 -8.52 -3.13
C ASN A 95 0.36 -7.80 -4.32
N SER A 96 0.68 -8.27 -5.52
CA SER A 96 0.11 -7.76 -6.76
C SER A 96 -0.42 -8.95 -7.57
N GLY A 97 -1.59 -8.80 -8.16
CA GLY A 97 -2.19 -9.88 -8.94
C GLY A 97 -1.35 -10.24 -10.17
N ASN A 98 -1.53 -11.46 -10.66
CA ASN A 98 -0.79 -11.98 -11.82
C ASN A 98 -1.56 -11.85 -13.13
N ARG A 99 -2.51 -10.94 -13.21
CA ARG A 99 -3.28 -10.71 -14.44
C ARG A 99 -2.45 -9.90 -15.44
N ASN A 100 -2.76 -10.10 -16.72
CA ASN A 100 -2.05 -9.36 -17.77
C ASN A 100 -2.15 -7.85 -17.60
N GLU A 101 -3.30 -7.35 -17.17
CA GLU A 101 -3.48 -5.93 -16.92
C GLU A 101 -2.66 -5.40 -15.76
N ARG A 102 -1.97 -6.28 -15.03
CA ARG A 102 -1.08 -5.90 -13.93
C ARG A 102 0.39 -5.82 -14.34
N ASN A 103 0.70 -6.05 -15.63
CA ASN A 103 2.10 -6.01 -16.09
C ASN A 103 2.75 -4.65 -15.83
N GLU A 104 2.02 -3.56 -16.03
CA GLU A 104 2.51 -2.22 -15.74
C GLU A 104 2.84 -2.04 -14.26
N ALA A 105 1.96 -2.56 -13.39
CA ALA A 105 2.18 -2.49 -11.95
C ALA A 105 3.41 -3.31 -11.55
N HIS A 106 3.58 -4.50 -12.12
CA HIS A 106 4.75 -5.33 -11.83
C HIS A 106 6.04 -4.62 -12.25
N ASN A 107 6.05 -3.98 -13.40
CA ASN A 107 7.20 -3.20 -13.85
C ASN A 107 7.48 -2.03 -12.92
N PHE A 108 6.43 -1.35 -12.47
CA PHE A 108 6.56 -0.26 -11.51
C PHE A 108 7.27 -0.73 -10.24
N TYR A 109 6.85 -1.86 -9.68
CA TYR A 109 7.43 -2.38 -8.45
C TYR A 109 8.87 -2.86 -8.64
N THR A 110 9.14 -3.60 -9.71
CA THR A 110 10.51 -4.09 -9.96
C THR A 110 11.48 -2.94 -10.19
N ASN A 111 11.04 -1.86 -10.83
CA ASN A 111 11.88 -0.68 -11.03
C ASN A 111 12.21 0.03 -9.72
N ARG A 112 11.51 -0.29 -8.64
CA ARG A 112 11.76 0.29 -7.32
C ARG A 112 12.39 -0.70 -6.34
N GLY A 113 12.98 -1.76 -6.88
CA GLY A 113 13.75 -2.70 -6.10
C GLY A 113 12.98 -3.86 -5.49
N PHE A 114 11.71 -4.01 -5.83
CA PHE A 114 10.94 -5.17 -5.36
C PHE A 114 11.26 -6.39 -6.22
N GLU A 115 11.35 -7.54 -5.57
CA GLU A 115 11.51 -8.81 -6.25
C GLU A 115 10.23 -9.63 -6.11
N GLY A 116 9.73 -10.16 -7.21
CA GLY A 116 8.56 -11.05 -7.16
C GLY A 116 9.01 -12.47 -6.82
N LYS A 117 8.70 -12.94 -5.62
CA LYS A 117 9.23 -14.22 -5.12
C LYS A 117 8.20 -15.29 -4.84
N ALA A 118 6.98 -14.93 -4.49
CA ALA A 118 6.04 -15.90 -3.97
C ALA A 118 4.67 -15.78 -4.62
N THR A 119 3.94 -16.89 -4.66
CA THR A 119 2.55 -16.93 -5.07
C THR A 119 1.67 -16.84 -3.83
N GLY A 120 0.68 -15.94 -3.86
CA GLY A 120 -0.29 -15.86 -2.78
C GLY A 120 -1.38 -16.90 -2.93
N PHE A 121 -1.84 -17.45 -1.82
CA PHE A 121 -2.96 -18.37 -1.80
C PHE A 121 -4.06 -17.79 -0.94
N TYR A 122 -5.29 -17.80 -1.45
CA TYR A 122 -6.42 -17.18 -0.78
C TYR A 122 -7.56 -18.17 -0.66
N LYS A 123 -8.19 -18.19 0.51
CA LYS A 123 -9.32 -19.07 0.76
C LYS A 123 -10.46 -18.27 1.35
N GLN A 124 -11.61 -18.30 0.72
CA GLN A 124 -12.80 -17.64 1.23
C GLN A 124 -13.38 -18.46 2.36
N LEU A 125 -13.71 -17.83 3.47
CA LEU A 125 -14.23 -18.53 4.66
C LEU A 125 -15.73 -18.36 4.87
N SER A 126 -16.33 -17.41 4.18
CA SER A 126 -17.77 -17.16 4.33
C SER A 126 -18.40 -16.65 3.06
#